data_86cf98edfda3a4a3b9d32da328efdf1c
#
_entry.id   86cf98edfda3a4a3b9d32da328efdf1c
#
_cell.length_a   1.000
_cell.length_b   1.000
_cell.length_c   1.000
_cell.angle_alpha   90.00
_cell.angle_beta   90.00
_cell.angle_gamma   90.00
#
_symmetry.space_group_name_H-M   'P 1'
#
loop_
_entity.id
_entity.type
_entity.pdbx_description
1 polymer ?
#
loop_
_entity_poly.entity_id
_entity_poly.type
_entity_poly.pdbx_seq_one_letter_code
_entity_poly.pdbx_strand_id
1 'polypeptide(L)'
;MMRLALHWQILIAIAAAAVVGAGLNISQQNGSAMSGQVQTIFAFVGTLFLNGLKMIIVPLIVASIINGVASMGSGGSLGRMGGKTLGFYFASSLMAILTGLLLVNLLTPGIIDGEPAKDQLNLVTSAEVEQQLAKIEGRGTGDIAAVFHRMLPPNIVQAAADGQMLGLICFSLMFGYFMLRIAKQYRDTMVNFWQGVFDTMMGITMFIMKFTPIGVFALVANTIAATGFAAFKPLLIFFITVTLALGIHMFITMPLILKYVAKINPIIQFRGMAPAMLTAFSTASSSGTLPITMECMEQNVGVSKRTTSFVLPLGATVNMDGTALYECVAAIFIAQAYGLELTFATQFSIVVIALLTSIGVAGIPAASLVAISVILTSIGLPPDGIALLLVTDRVLDMARTAVNVFSDSCCATFVARSEGETLTPIADKPETVNA
;
A
#
# COMPACT_ATOMS: atom_id res chain seq x y z
N MET A 1 30.70 -4.94 13.42
CA MET A 1 29.94 -5.69 12.39
C MET A 1 28.86 -4.78 11.85
N MET A 2 28.96 -4.32 10.61
CA MET A 2 27.88 -3.57 9.92
C MET A 2 26.71 -4.55 9.75
N ARG A 3 25.59 -4.31 10.43
CA ARG A 3 24.37 -5.09 10.20
C ARG A 3 23.82 -4.67 8.84
N LEU A 4 23.67 -5.62 7.92
CA LEU A 4 23.04 -5.40 6.64
C LEU A 4 21.65 -4.79 6.84
N ALA A 5 21.28 -3.80 6.04
CA ALA A 5 19.96 -3.21 6.09
C ALA A 5 18.88 -4.28 5.77
N LEU A 6 17.67 -4.14 6.33
CA LEU A 6 16.60 -5.14 6.25
C LEU A 6 16.28 -5.56 4.79
N HIS A 7 16.30 -4.62 3.86
CA HIS A 7 16.05 -4.91 2.45
C HIS A 7 17.09 -5.87 1.84
N TRP A 8 18.36 -5.73 2.19
CA TRP A 8 19.40 -6.67 1.74
C TRP A 8 19.20 -8.05 2.35
N GLN A 9 18.81 -8.12 3.63
CA GLN A 9 18.51 -9.40 4.28
C GLN A 9 17.36 -10.12 3.59
N ILE A 10 16.30 -9.39 3.18
CA ILE A 10 15.15 -9.96 2.46
C ILE A 10 15.55 -10.44 1.07
N LEU A 11 16.32 -9.66 0.31
CA LEU A 11 16.79 -10.06 -1.02
C LEU A 11 17.67 -11.32 -0.98
N ILE A 12 18.58 -11.39 0.00
CA ILE A 12 19.40 -12.58 0.24
C ILE A 12 18.51 -13.78 0.63
N ALA A 13 17.50 -13.55 1.48
CA ALA A 13 16.57 -14.60 1.87
C ALA A 13 15.77 -15.14 0.67
N ILE A 14 15.32 -14.29 -0.24
CA ILE A 14 14.63 -14.69 -1.48
C ILE A 14 15.57 -15.51 -2.38
N ALA A 15 16.81 -15.04 -2.59
CA ALA A 15 17.78 -15.77 -3.40
C ALA A 15 18.11 -17.15 -2.80
N ALA A 16 18.34 -17.21 -1.48
CA ALA A 16 18.57 -18.47 -0.78
C ALA A 16 17.35 -19.39 -0.83
N ALA A 17 16.13 -18.83 -0.68
CA ALA A 17 14.89 -19.57 -0.80
C ALA A 17 14.69 -20.19 -2.19
N ALA A 18 15.08 -19.47 -3.26
CA ALA A 18 15.02 -19.98 -4.62
C ALA A 18 15.94 -21.21 -4.80
N VAL A 19 17.16 -21.16 -4.29
CA VAL A 19 18.11 -22.27 -4.36
C VAL A 19 17.61 -23.48 -3.55
N VAL A 20 17.20 -23.24 -2.29
CA VAL A 20 16.74 -24.32 -1.39
C VAL A 20 15.42 -24.92 -1.92
N GLY A 21 14.48 -24.08 -2.34
CA GLY A 21 13.21 -24.52 -2.90
C GLY A 21 13.38 -25.37 -4.17
N ALA A 22 14.27 -24.93 -5.08
CA ALA A 22 14.60 -25.72 -6.28
C ALA A 22 15.22 -27.08 -5.93
N GLY A 23 16.16 -27.10 -4.97
CA GLY A 23 16.74 -28.35 -4.48
C GLY A 23 15.71 -29.30 -3.88
N LEU A 24 14.75 -28.78 -3.10
CA LEU A 24 13.65 -29.57 -2.54
C LEU A 24 12.70 -30.08 -3.63
N ASN A 25 12.38 -29.26 -4.65
CA ASN A 25 11.54 -29.66 -5.77
C ASN A 25 12.16 -30.85 -6.53
N ILE A 26 13.46 -30.77 -6.86
CA ILE A 26 14.19 -31.88 -7.50
C ILE A 26 14.22 -33.13 -6.60
N SER A 27 14.44 -32.93 -5.30
CA SER A 27 14.47 -34.04 -4.33
C SER A 27 13.12 -34.74 -4.19
N GLN A 28 12.01 -33.99 -4.27
CA GLN A 28 10.66 -34.57 -4.28
C GLN A 28 10.38 -35.39 -5.55
N GLN A 29 10.78 -34.89 -6.72
CA GLN A 29 10.67 -35.61 -7.99
C GLN A 29 11.43 -36.93 -7.93
N ASN A 30 12.51 -37.02 -7.14
CA ASN A 30 13.30 -38.22 -6.90
C ASN A 30 12.77 -39.10 -5.75
N GLY A 31 11.58 -38.82 -5.20
CA GLY A 31 10.90 -39.65 -4.20
C GLY A 31 11.43 -39.51 -2.75
N SER A 32 12.14 -38.44 -2.40
CA SER A 32 12.68 -38.26 -1.04
C SER A 32 11.62 -37.85 -0.03
N ALA A 33 11.33 -38.69 0.96
CA ALA A 33 10.41 -38.38 2.06
C ALA A 33 10.86 -37.21 2.94
N MET A 34 12.17 -36.93 3.02
CA MET A 34 12.73 -35.83 3.82
C MET A 34 12.33 -34.45 3.28
N SER A 35 12.11 -34.31 1.98
CA SER A 35 11.67 -33.05 1.37
C SER A 35 10.29 -32.63 1.86
N GLY A 36 9.34 -33.55 2.07
CA GLY A 36 8.02 -33.26 2.60
C GLY A 36 8.04 -32.75 4.05
N GLN A 37 8.92 -33.29 4.90
CA GLN A 37 9.07 -32.81 6.28
C GLN A 37 9.63 -31.40 6.33
N VAL A 38 10.63 -31.07 5.50
CA VAL A 38 11.19 -29.72 5.41
C VAL A 38 10.14 -28.71 4.90
N GLN A 39 9.34 -29.10 3.91
CA GLN A 39 8.22 -28.27 3.43
C GLN A 39 7.20 -27.98 4.54
N THR A 40 6.85 -28.96 5.37
CA THR A 40 5.94 -28.78 6.50
C THR A 40 6.49 -27.74 7.49
N ILE A 41 7.80 -27.75 7.76
CA ILE A 41 8.45 -26.74 8.62
C ILE A 41 8.38 -25.35 7.96
N PHE A 42 8.66 -25.27 6.66
CA PHE A 42 8.58 -23.98 5.96
C PHE A 42 7.15 -23.45 5.90
N ALA A 43 6.17 -24.30 5.66
CA ALA A 43 4.76 -23.92 5.73
C ALA A 43 4.37 -23.39 7.12
N PHE A 44 4.80 -24.08 8.18
CA PHE A 44 4.56 -23.64 9.56
C PHE A 44 5.18 -22.26 9.86
N VAL A 45 6.47 -22.07 9.54
CA VAL A 45 7.17 -20.80 9.78
C VAL A 45 6.55 -19.66 8.97
N GLY A 46 6.23 -19.92 7.70
CA GLY A 46 5.56 -18.97 6.82
C GLY A 46 4.19 -18.55 7.34
N THR A 47 3.36 -19.54 7.74
CA THR A 47 2.03 -19.29 8.33
C THR A 47 2.13 -18.49 9.63
N LEU A 48 3.09 -18.80 10.50
CA LEU A 48 3.30 -18.07 11.74
C LEU A 48 3.65 -16.60 11.47
N PHE A 49 4.49 -16.33 10.48
CA PHE A 49 4.82 -14.97 10.06
C PHE A 49 3.60 -14.23 9.50
N LEU A 50 2.81 -14.86 8.62
CA LEU A 50 1.58 -14.28 8.09
C LEU A 50 0.55 -14.00 9.18
N ASN A 51 0.38 -14.89 10.14
CA ASN A 51 -0.52 -14.68 11.28
C ASN A 51 -0.07 -13.51 12.15
N GLY A 52 1.25 -13.34 12.34
CA GLY A 52 1.80 -12.16 13.01
C GLY A 52 1.42 -10.86 12.30
N LEU A 53 1.47 -10.83 10.96
CA LEU A 53 1.02 -9.68 10.18
C LEU A 53 -0.50 -9.48 10.28
N LYS A 54 -1.29 -10.54 10.15
CA LYS A 54 -2.77 -10.47 10.23
C LYS A 54 -3.24 -9.94 11.58
N MET A 55 -2.57 -10.31 12.69
CA MET A 55 -2.94 -9.92 14.05
C MET A 55 -2.95 -8.40 14.28
N ILE A 56 -2.09 -7.67 13.60
CA ILE A 56 -1.96 -6.21 13.79
C ILE A 56 -2.93 -5.40 12.93
N ILE A 57 -3.61 -6.02 11.95
CA ILE A 57 -4.41 -5.33 10.92
C ILE A 57 -5.46 -4.41 11.55
N VAL A 58 -6.37 -4.96 12.35
CA VAL A 58 -7.51 -4.22 12.90
C VAL A 58 -7.08 -3.04 13.76
N PRO A 59 -6.26 -3.24 14.83
CA PRO A 59 -5.90 -2.13 15.70
C PRO A 59 -5.02 -1.08 15.01
N LEU A 60 -4.15 -1.49 14.09
CA LEU A 60 -3.30 -0.56 13.36
C LEU A 60 -4.10 0.34 12.42
N ILE A 61 -5.02 -0.24 11.62
CA ILE A 61 -5.87 0.51 10.68
C ILE A 61 -6.75 1.50 11.44
N VAL A 62 -7.43 1.05 12.49
CA VAL A 62 -8.31 1.92 13.29
C VAL A 62 -7.52 3.09 13.88
N ALA A 63 -6.39 2.83 14.53
CA ALA A 63 -5.58 3.88 15.13
C ALA A 63 -4.99 4.83 14.07
N SER A 64 -4.52 4.29 12.94
CA SER A 64 -3.95 5.09 11.85
C SER A 64 -4.96 6.05 11.24
N ILE A 65 -6.17 5.57 10.93
CA ILE A 65 -7.23 6.40 10.34
C ILE A 65 -7.70 7.48 11.32
N ILE A 66 -7.93 7.12 12.59
CA ILE A 66 -8.34 8.09 13.61
C ILE A 66 -7.28 9.19 13.76
N ASN A 67 -6.00 8.84 13.81
CA ASN A 67 -4.91 9.81 13.88
C ASN A 67 -4.77 10.62 12.59
N GLY A 68 -4.93 10.01 11.42
CA GLY A 68 -4.93 10.69 10.13
C GLY A 68 -5.99 11.80 10.11
N VAL A 69 -7.21 11.49 10.53
CA VAL A 69 -8.30 12.48 10.65
C VAL A 69 -7.99 13.53 11.72
N ALA A 70 -7.44 13.11 12.87
CA ALA A 70 -7.09 14.02 13.96
C ALA A 70 -6.03 15.07 13.56
N SER A 71 -5.08 14.68 12.72
CA SER A 71 -4.02 15.56 12.23
C SER A 71 -4.52 16.67 11.30
N MET A 72 -5.73 16.53 10.72
CA MET A 72 -6.33 17.51 9.82
C MET A 72 -6.80 18.80 10.50
N GLY A 73 -6.92 18.84 11.82
CA GLY A 73 -7.17 20.03 12.64
C GLY A 73 -8.51 20.74 12.39
N SER A 74 -8.83 21.74 13.24
CA SER A 74 -10.12 22.46 13.25
C SER A 74 -10.03 23.96 12.89
N GLY A 75 -9.03 24.41 12.11
CA GLY A 75 -8.78 25.83 11.85
C GLY A 75 -9.30 26.35 10.49
N GLY A 76 -9.93 27.54 10.44
CA GLY A 76 -10.63 28.06 9.26
C GLY A 76 -9.77 28.35 8.01
N SER A 77 -8.53 28.87 8.13
CA SER A 77 -7.62 29.03 6.97
C SER A 77 -6.93 27.71 6.60
N LEU A 78 -6.70 26.84 7.59
CA LEU A 78 -6.31 25.46 7.39
C LEU A 78 -7.43 24.65 6.70
N GLY A 79 -8.71 24.97 6.93
CA GLY A 79 -9.84 24.27 6.30
C GLY A 79 -9.84 24.36 4.78
N ARG A 80 -9.52 25.55 4.21
CA ARG A 80 -9.44 25.71 2.74
C ARG A 80 -8.24 24.98 2.15
N MET A 81 -7.06 25.11 2.78
CA MET A 81 -5.85 24.40 2.35
C MET A 81 -6.03 22.88 2.50
N GLY A 82 -6.61 22.44 3.63
CA GLY A 82 -6.92 21.03 3.87
C GLY A 82 -7.88 20.46 2.85
N GLY A 83 -8.95 21.18 2.50
CA GLY A 83 -9.88 20.74 1.46
C GLY A 83 -9.22 20.58 0.08
N LYS A 84 -8.32 21.50 -0.31
CA LYS A 84 -7.55 21.39 -1.55
C LYS A 84 -6.58 20.21 -1.51
N THR A 85 -5.89 20.02 -0.39
CA THR A 85 -4.96 18.89 -0.19
C THR A 85 -5.67 17.56 -0.29
N LEU A 86 -6.78 17.39 0.42
CA LEU A 86 -7.57 16.15 0.36
C LEU A 86 -8.18 15.90 -1.01
N GLY A 87 -8.70 16.94 -1.65
CA GLY A 87 -9.24 16.85 -3.01
C GLY A 87 -8.16 16.39 -4.00
N PHE A 88 -6.93 16.89 -3.86
CA PHE A 88 -5.81 16.43 -4.67
C PHE A 88 -5.47 14.97 -4.37
N TYR A 89 -5.32 14.59 -3.11
CA TYR A 89 -4.99 13.22 -2.71
C TYR A 89 -6.01 12.21 -3.22
N PHE A 90 -7.30 12.51 -3.04
CA PHE A 90 -8.36 11.67 -3.56
C PHE A 90 -8.31 11.52 -5.09
N ALA A 91 -8.12 12.62 -5.81
CA ALA A 91 -8.06 12.61 -7.27
C ALA A 91 -6.81 11.89 -7.79
N SER A 92 -5.64 12.12 -7.19
CA SER A 92 -4.38 11.50 -7.60
C SER A 92 -4.39 9.99 -7.31
N SER A 93 -4.83 9.57 -6.12
CA SER A 93 -4.96 8.16 -5.77
C SER A 93 -5.97 7.43 -6.67
N LEU A 94 -7.10 8.06 -6.98
CA LEU A 94 -8.06 7.49 -7.92
C LEU A 94 -7.46 7.30 -9.32
N MET A 95 -6.72 8.30 -9.84
CA MET A 95 -6.03 8.17 -11.13
C MET A 95 -4.96 7.09 -11.11
N ALA A 96 -4.22 6.95 -10.01
CA ALA A 96 -3.25 5.89 -9.82
C ALA A 96 -3.92 4.51 -9.87
N ILE A 97 -4.99 4.32 -9.10
CA ILE A 97 -5.75 3.07 -9.06
C ILE A 97 -6.32 2.73 -10.44
N LEU A 98 -6.92 3.70 -11.14
CA LEU A 98 -7.48 3.49 -12.48
C LEU A 98 -6.40 3.14 -13.51
N THR A 99 -5.18 3.70 -13.38
CA THR A 99 -4.03 3.32 -14.21
C THR A 99 -3.63 1.87 -13.94
N GLY A 100 -3.56 1.46 -12.67
CA GLY A 100 -3.29 0.07 -12.28
C GLY A 100 -4.38 -0.89 -12.78
N LEU A 101 -5.65 -0.51 -12.59
CA LEU A 101 -6.81 -1.27 -13.05
C LEU A 101 -6.78 -1.51 -14.57
N LEU A 102 -6.49 -0.47 -15.33
CA LEU A 102 -6.39 -0.58 -16.80
C LEU A 102 -5.30 -1.57 -17.20
N LEU A 103 -4.11 -1.45 -16.61
CA LEU A 103 -2.98 -2.29 -16.99
C LEU A 103 -3.12 -3.74 -16.53
N VAL A 104 -3.67 -4.00 -15.36
CA VAL A 104 -3.88 -5.37 -14.88
C VAL A 104 -4.95 -6.12 -15.67
N ASN A 105 -5.95 -5.40 -16.18
CA ASN A 105 -6.96 -5.99 -17.09
C ASN A 105 -6.40 -6.17 -18.51
N LEU A 106 -5.46 -5.33 -18.94
CA LEU A 106 -4.84 -5.44 -20.26
C LEU A 106 -3.79 -6.57 -20.32
N LEU A 107 -2.97 -6.68 -19.29
CA LEU A 107 -1.85 -7.63 -19.24
C LEU A 107 -2.22 -8.97 -18.58
N THR A 108 -3.34 -9.03 -17.89
CA THR A 108 -3.92 -10.22 -17.22
C THR A 108 -2.86 -11.14 -16.57
N PRO A 109 -2.06 -10.63 -15.61
CA PRO A 109 -0.92 -11.37 -15.06
C PRO A 109 -1.30 -12.67 -14.32
N GLY A 110 -2.54 -12.79 -13.88
CA GLY A 110 -3.07 -14.00 -13.23
C GLY A 110 -3.56 -15.08 -14.18
N ILE A 111 -3.51 -14.83 -15.51
CA ILE A 111 -3.94 -15.77 -16.55
C ILE A 111 -2.72 -16.12 -17.40
N ILE A 112 -2.39 -17.40 -17.49
CA ILE A 112 -1.26 -17.91 -18.25
C ILE A 112 -1.77 -18.90 -19.31
N ASP A 113 -1.41 -18.64 -20.56
CA ASP A 113 -1.80 -19.47 -21.72
C ASP A 113 -3.34 -19.67 -21.82
N GLY A 114 -4.13 -18.68 -21.33
CA GLY A 114 -5.59 -18.68 -21.35
C GLY A 114 -6.26 -19.32 -20.12
N GLU A 115 -5.48 -19.86 -19.17
CA GLU A 115 -5.98 -20.52 -17.97
C GLU A 115 -5.56 -19.77 -16.70
N PRO A 116 -6.37 -19.79 -15.62
CA PRO A 116 -6.00 -19.25 -14.33
C PRO A 116 -4.71 -19.86 -13.79
N ALA A 117 -3.80 -19.02 -13.29
CA ALA A 117 -2.47 -19.45 -12.85
C ALA A 117 -2.46 -20.18 -11.48
N LYS A 118 -3.62 -20.57 -10.94
CA LYS A 118 -3.76 -21.18 -9.59
C LYS A 118 -2.83 -22.36 -9.36
N ASP A 119 -2.74 -23.27 -10.32
CA ASP A 119 -1.91 -24.48 -10.20
C ASP A 119 -0.41 -24.14 -10.29
N GLN A 120 -0.04 -23.19 -11.16
CA GLN A 120 1.34 -22.71 -11.28
C GLN A 120 1.81 -21.96 -10.03
N LEU A 121 0.88 -21.32 -9.32
CA LEU A 121 1.12 -20.56 -8.10
C LEU A 121 0.92 -21.37 -6.82
N ASN A 122 0.51 -22.64 -6.93
CA ASN A 122 0.17 -23.51 -5.80
C ASN A 122 -0.79 -22.85 -4.80
N LEU A 123 -1.82 -22.20 -5.35
CA LEU A 123 -2.85 -21.57 -4.53
C LEU A 123 -3.71 -22.66 -3.87
N VAL A 124 -3.85 -22.60 -2.56
CA VAL A 124 -4.64 -23.57 -1.79
C VAL A 124 -6.12 -23.44 -2.19
N THR A 125 -6.66 -24.49 -2.78
CA THR A 125 -8.08 -24.63 -3.05
C THR A 125 -8.66 -25.56 -1.99
N SER A 126 -9.06 -25.03 -0.84
CA SER A 126 -9.86 -25.79 0.12
C SER A 126 -11.32 -25.81 -0.32
N ALA A 127 -12.10 -26.80 0.16
CA ALA A 127 -13.55 -26.85 -0.09
C ALA A 127 -14.26 -25.55 0.39
N GLU A 128 -13.72 -24.86 1.39
CA GLU A 128 -14.19 -23.56 1.85
C GLU A 128 -13.93 -22.46 0.82
N VAL A 129 -12.75 -22.47 0.18
CA VAL A 129 -12.41 -21.51 -0.89
C VAL A 129 -13.29 -21.75 -2.11
N GLU A 130 -13.52 -23.00 -2.53
CA GLU A 130 -14.44 -23.33 -3.63
C GLU A 130 -15.87 -22.89 -3.34
N GLN A 131 -16.35 -23.07 -2.10
CA GLN A 131 -17.66 -22.56 -1.69
C GLN A 131 -17.73 -21.02 -1.68
N GLN A 132 -16.64 -20.33 -1.32
CA GLN A 132 -16.57 -18.88 -1.38
C GLN A 132 -16.52 -18.38 -2.83
N LEU A 133 -15.77 -19.02 -3.70
CA LEU A 133 -15.73 -18.73 -5.13
C LEU A 133 -17.11 -18.89 -5.78
N ALA A 134 -17.80 -20.00 -5.50
CA ALA A 134 -19.15 -20.26 -5.99
C ALA A 134 -20.19 -19.22 -5.51
N LYS A 135 -20.00 -18.63 -4.32
CA LYS A 135 -20.86 -17.55 -3.81
C LYS A 135 -20.59 -16.20 -4.49
N ILE A 136 -19.41 -16.03 -5.11
CA ILE A 136 -19.01 -14.81 -5.80
C ILE A 136 -19.45 -14.88 -7.28
N GLU A 137 -19.42 -16.06 -7.88
CA GLU A 137 -19.96 -16.30 -9.22
C GLU A 137 -21.46 -16.01 -9.23
N GLY A 138 -21.86 -14.98 -9.95
CA GLY A 138 -23.27 -14.57 -10.07
C GLY A 138 -23.62 -13.25 -9.38
N ARG A 139 -22.66 -12.52 -8.82
CA ARG A 139 -22.89 -11.17 -8.31
C ARG A 139 -23.10 -10.19 -9.46
N GLY A 140 -24.25 -9.50 -9.46
CA GLY A 140 -24.65 -8.54 -10.48
C GLY A 140 -24.56 -7.07 -10.02
N THR A 141 -25.17 -6.15 -10.78
CA THR A 141 -25.19 -4.70 -10.49
C THR A 141 -25.83 -4.32 -9.14
N GLY A 142 -26.56 -5.23 -8.48
CA GLY A 142 -27.06 -5.07 -7.09
C GLY A 142 -25.95 -5.01 -6.03
N ASP A 143 -24.73 -5.41 -6.36
CA ASP A 143 -23.63 -5.51 -5.40
C ASP A 143 -23.01 -4.16 -5.04
N ILE A 144 -23.21 -3.11 -5.83
CA ILE A 144 -22.78 -1.74 -5.48
C ILE A 144 -23.52 -1.29 -4.20
N ALA A 145 -24.83 -1.57 -4.10
CA ALA A 145 -25.60 -1.28 -2.89
C ALA A 145 -25.07 -2.10 -1.67
N ALA A 146 -24.65 -3.34 -1.89
CA ALA A 146 -24.05 -4.18 -0.86
C ALA A 146 -22.72 -3.62 -0.33
N VAL A 147 -21.94 -2.94 -1.16
CA VAL A 147 -20.71 -2.24 -0.69
C VAL A 147 -21.09 -1.16 0.33
N PHE A 148 -22.10 -0.33 0.02
CA PHE A 148 -22.57 0.71 0.94
C PHE A 148 -23.17 0.12 2.22
N HIS A 149 -23.89 -1.00 2.16
CA HIS A 149 -24.35 -1.70 3.35
C HIS A 149 -23.22 -2.19 4.25
N ARG A 150 -22.12 -2.66 3.66
CA ARG A 150 -20.92 -3.09 4.43
C ARG A 150 -20.16 -1.93 5.06
N MET A 151 -20.33 -0.69 4.57
CA MET A 151 -19.76 0.51 5.18
C MET A 151 -20.34 0.83 6.56
N LEU A 152 -21.58 0.41 6.82
CA LEU A 152 -22.30 0.67 8.07
C LEU A 152 -22.77 -0.65 8.71
N PRO A 153 -21.85 -1.43 9.30
CA PRO A 153 -22.20 -2.70 9.93
C PRO A 153 -23.03 -2.46 11.20
N PRO A 154 -23.99 -3.35 11.51
CA PRO A 154 -24.83 -3.21 12.69
C PRO A 154 -24.07 -3.37 14.01
N ASN A 155 -22.93 -4.05 14.00
CA ASN A 155 -22.05 -4.25 15.14
C ASN A 155 -20.59 -4.11 14.73
N ILE A 156 -19.93 -3.07 15.21
CA ILE A 156 -18.54 -2.78 14.82
C ILE A 156 -17.53 -3.77 15.43
N VAL A 157 -17.80 -4.32 16.59
CA VAL A 157 -16.95 -5.33 17.24
C VAL A 157 -17.01 -6.64 16.46
N GLN A 158 -18.21 -7.04 16.07
CA GLN A 158 -18.41 -8.21 15.21
C GLN A 158 -17.75 -8.01 13.84
N ALA A 159 -17.91 -6.82 13.25
CA ALA A 159 -17.24 -6.47 12.00
C ALA A 159 -15.70 -6.56 12.10
N ALA A 160 -15.14 -6.18 13.25
CA ALA A 160 -13.70 -6.34 13.51
C ALA A 160 -13.28 -7.81 13.60
N ALA A 161 -14.06 -8.65 14.30
CA ALA A 161 -13.81 -10.07 14.43
C ALA A 161 -13.94 -10.82 13.08
N ASP A 162 -14.92 -10.43 12.27
CA ASP A 162 -15.19 -11.02 10.96
C ASP A 162 -14.30 -10.46 9.84
N GLY A 163 -13.40 -9.52 10.15
CA GLY A 163 -12.53 -8.88 9.15
C GLY A 163 -13.28 -7.96 8.16
N GLN A 164 -14.45 -7.42 8.53
CA GLN A 164 -15.23 -6.49 7.69
C GLN A 164 -14.60 -5.08 7.72
N MET A 165 -13.44 -4.94 7.08
CA MET A 165 -12.59 -3.76 7.20
C MET A 165 -13.23 -2.49 6.68
N LEU A 166 -14.09 -2.56 5.65
CA LEU A 166 -14.77 -1.39 5.10
C LEU A 166 -15.63 -0.68 6.16
N GLY A 167 -16.33 -1.45 6.99
CA GLY A 167 -17.08 -0.91 8.12
C GLY A 167 -16.18 -0.28 9.19
N LEU A 168 -15.05 -0.92 9.49
CA LEU A 168 -14.06 -0.38 10.43
C LEU A 168 -13.45 0.93 9.95
N ILE A 169 -13.11 1.02 8.66
CA ILE A 169 -12.58 2.24 8.04
C ILE A 169 -13.60 3.36 8.15
N CYS A 170 -14.85 3.12 7.73
CA CYS A 170 -15.92 4.11 7.82
C CYS A 170 -16.20 4.55 9.26
N PHE A 171 -16.25 3.62 10.20
CA PHE A 171 -16.38 3.93 11.62
C PHE A 171 -15.22 4.79 12.13
N SER A 172 -13.98 4.44 11.78
CA SER A 172 -12.78 5.17 12.22
C SER A 172 -12.73 6.59 11.67
N LEU A 173 -13.15 6.79 10.41
CA LEU A 173 -13.29 8.13 9.81
C LEU A 173 -14.33 8.97 10.55
N MET A 174 -15.52 8.39 10.83
CA MET A 174 -16.55 9.07 11.61
C MET A 174 -16.09 9.36 13.03
N PHE A 175 -15.48 8.37 13.69
CA PHE A 175 -14.96 8.53 15.06
C PHE A 175 -13.92 9.66 15.14
N GLY A 176 -12.93 9.67 14.26
CA GLY A 176 -11.92 10.74 14.20
C GLY A 176 -12.54 12.13 13.96
N TYR A 177 -13.51 12.22 13.05
CA TYR A 177 -14.21 13.46 12.76
C TYR A 177 -15.00 13.99 13.98
N PHE A 178 -15.78 13.16 14.65
CA PHE A 178 -16.54 13.57 15.82
C PHE A 178 -15.65 13.80 17.04
N MET A 179 -14.56 13.06 17.19
CA MET A 179 -13.55 13.27 18.23
C MET A 179 -12.97 14.68 18.20
N LEU A 180 -12.80 15.28 17.03
CA LEU A 180 -12.32 16.68 16.91
C LEU A 180 -13.36 17.73 17.34
N ARG A 181 -14.64 17.36 17.51
CA ARG A 181 -15.75 18.25 17.83
C ARG A 181 -16.18 18.25 19.30
N ILE A 182 -15.66 17.33 20.12
CA ILE A 182 -15.92 17.32 21.54
C ILE A 182 -15.15 18.42 22.28
N ALA A 183 -15.48 18.66 23.55
CA ALA A 183 -14.81 19.65 24.39
C ALA A 183 -13.28 19.43 24.41
N LYS A 184 -12.50 20.53 24.38
CA LYS A 184 -11.05 20.52 24.19
C LYS A 184 -10.33 19.54 25.11
N GLN A 185 -10.68 19.51 26.40
CA GLN A 185 -10.04 18.64 27.40
C GLN A 185 -10.15 17.16 27.04
N TYR A 186 -11.32 16.72 26.57
CA TYR A 186 -11.57 15.32 26.17
C TYR A 186 -10.93 15.02 24.81
N ARG A 187 -11.01 15.98 23.88
CA ARG A 187 -10.39 15.86 22.56
C ARG A 187 -8.90 15.64 22.68
N ASP A 188 -8.20 16.47 23.46
CA ASP A 188 -6.74 16.40 23.59
C ASP A 188 -6.34 15.05 24.26
N THR A 189 -7.12 14.58 25.24
CA THR A 189 -6.92 13.25 25.83
C THR A 189 -7.11 12.11 24.83
N MET A 190 -8.18 12.17 24.01
CA MET A 190 -8.48 11.13 23.02
C MET A 190 -7.45 11.11 21.89
N VAL A 191 -7.00 12.28 21.43
CA VAL A 191 -5.94 12.37 20.41
C VAL A 191 -4.65 11.74 20.94
N ASN A 192 -4.23 12.08 22.16
CA ASN A 192 -3.05 11.49 22.78
C ASN A 192 -3.19 9.98 23.00
N PHE A 193 -4.37 9.51 23.39
CA PHE A 193 -4.65 8.08 23.55
C PHE A 193 -4.47 7.33 22.23
N TRP A 194 -5.12 7.79 21.15
CA TRP A 194 -5.03 7.13 19.85
C TRP A 194 -3.64 7.23 19.24
N GLN A 195 -2.91 8.33 19.48
CA GLN A 195 -1.51 8.44 19.10
C GLN A 195 -0.67 7.38 19.83
N GLY A 196 -0.86 7.22 21.14
CA GLY A 196 -0.18 6.17 21.92
C GLY A 196 -0.51 4.75 21.43
N VAL A 197 -1.77 4.48 21.06
CA VAL A 197 -2.17 3.20 20.45
C VAL A 197 -1.45 3.00 19.11
N PHE A 198 -1.44 4.01 18.24
CA PHE A 198 -0.77 3.95 16.96
C PHE A 198 0.74 3.67 17.12
N ASP A 199 1.43 4.41 17.97
CA ASP A 199 2.87 4.25 18.22
C ASP A 199 3.18 2.86 18.78
N THR A 200 2.31 2.34 19.66
CA THR A 200 2.43 0.98 20.19
C THR A 200 2.28 -0.07 19.09
N MET A 201 1.26 0.08 18.23
CA MET A 201 1.05 -0.83 17.09
C MET A 201 2.19 -0.77 16.09
N MET A 202 2.75 0.42 15.87
CA MET A 202 3.96 0.60 15.07
C MET A 202 5.15 -0.15 15.67
N GLY A 203 5.35 -0.08 16.98
CA GLY A 203 6.39 -0.84 17.68
C GLY A 203 6.24 -2.35 17.47
N ILE A 204 5.02 -2.89 17.59
CA ILE A 204 4.71 -4.30 17.36
C ILE A 204 4.98 -4.66 15.88
N THR A 205 4.54 -3.83 14.95
CA THR A 205 4.78 -4.02 13.51
C THR A 205 6.28 -4.10 13.21
N MET A 206 7.06 -3.15 13.71
CA MET A 206 8.51 -3.14 13.53
C MET A 206 9.19 -4.34 14.18
N PHE A 207 8.65 -4.87 15.27
CA PHE A 207 9.13 -6.12 15.87
C PHE A 207 8.88 -7.32 14.94
N ILE A 208 7.65 -7.46 14.41
CA ILE A 208 7.29 -8.54 13.48
C ILE A 208 8.12 -8.43 12.19
N MET A 209 8.34 -7.21 11.69
CA MET A 209 9.14 -6.97 10.48
C MET A 209 10.62 -7.43 10.61
N LYS A 210 11.17 -7.57 11.82
CA LYS A 210 12.51 -8.16 12.00
C LYS A 210 12.56 -9.64 11.59
N PHE A 211 11.44 -10.33 11.61
CA PHE A 211 11.32 -11.73 11.20
C PHE A 211 11.01 -11.90 9.70
N THR A 212 10.80 -10.80 8.96
CA THR A 212 10.50 -10.84 7.52
C THR A 212 11.49 -11.67 6.72
N PRO A 213 12.82 -11.58 6.89
CA PRO A 213 13.74 -12.41 6.11
C PRO A 213 13.50 -13.90 6.30
N ILE A 214 13.17 -14.33 7.52
CA ILE A 214 12.87 -15.74 7.83
C ILE A 214 11.51 -16.15 7.27
N GLY A 215 10.48 -15.33 7.48
CA GLY A 215 9.14 -15.60 6.97
C GLY A 215 9.09 -15.67 5.45
N VAL A 216 9.73 -14.69 4.77
CA VAL A 216 9.82 -14.66 3.31
C VAL A 216 10.63 -15.83 2.77
N PHE A 217 11.77 -16.16 3.39
CA PHE A 217 12.53 -17.35 3.03
C PHE A 217 11.64 -18.60 3.07
N ALA A 218 10.93 -18.82 4.17
CA ALA A 218 10.11 -19.99 4.35
C ALA A 218 8.96 -20.08 3.33
N LEU A 219 8.26 -18.97 3.08
CA LEU A 219 7.15 -18.91 2.12
C LEU A 219 7.63 -19.12 0.69
N VAL A 220 8.69 -18.43 0.27
CA VAL A 220 9.23 -18.54 -1.09
C VAL A 220 9.83 -19.92 -1.35
N ALA A 221 10.59 -20.46 -0.38
CA ALA A 221 11.16 -21.79 -0.49
C ALA A 221 10.07 -22.88 -0.58
N ASN A 222 9.00 -22.73 0.21
CA ASN A 222 7.85 -23.66 0.16
C ASN A 222 7.14 -23.59 -1.21
N THR A 223 6.89 -22.38 -1.74
CA THR A 223 6.26 -22.21 -3.04
C THR A 223 7.11 -22.84 -4.15
N ILE A 224 8.42 -22.52 -4.22
CA ILE A 224 9.30 -23.08 -5.25
C ILE A 224 9.47 -24.59 -5.10
N ALA A 225 9.49 -25.12 -3.88
CA ALA A 225 9.53 -26.55 -3.66
C ALA A 225 8.29 -27.26 -4.22
N ALA A 226 7.12 -26.63 -4.11
CA ALA A 226 5.86 -27.18 -4.62
C ALA A 226 5.71 -27.06 -6.15
N THR A 227 6.03 -25.89 -6.72
CA THR A 227 5.73 -25.54 -8.13
C THR A 227 6.96 -25.50 -9.04
N GLY A 228 8.17 -25.62 -8.49
CA GLY A 228 9.39 -25.34 -9.23
C GLY A 228 9.43 -23.86 -9.64
N PHE A 229 9.94 -23.60 -10.85
CA PHE A 229 10.01 -22.25 -11.40
C PHE A 229 8.76 -21.80 -12.17
N ALA A 230 7.70 -22.62 -12.24
CA ALA A 230 6.47 -22.28 -12.96
C ALA A 230 5.81 -21.00 -12.42
N ALA A 231 5.89 -20.78 -11.10
CA ALA A 231 5.36 -19.57 -10.46
C ALA A 231 6.04 -18.25 -10.91
N PHE A 232 7.24 -18.31 -11.48
CA PHE A 232 7.97 -17.11 -11.88
C PHE A 232 7.32 -16.37 -13.04
N LYS A 233 6.72 -17.07 -14.02
CA LYS A 233 6.10 -16.44 -15.20
C LYS A 233 4.96 -15.50 -14.79
N PRO A 234 3.93 -15.90 -14.04
CA PRO A 234 2.88 -14.99 -13.60
C PRO A 234 3.38 -13.89 -12.65
N LEU A 235 4.32 -14.18 -11.76
CA LEU A 235 4.89 -13.18 -10.86
C LEU A 235 5.74 -12.13 -11.60
N LEU A 236 6.45 -12.52 -12.65
CA LEU A 236 7.20 -11.57 -13.49
C LEU A 236 6.26 -10.65 -14.26
N ILE A 237 5.18 -11.19 -14.86
CA ILE A 237 4.18 -10.38 -15.54
C ILE A 237 3.51 -9.42 -14.55
N PHE A 238 3.16 -9.88 -13.36
CA PHE A 238 2.66 -9.04 -12.29
C PHE A 238 3.64 -7.91 -11.91
N PHE A 239 4.92 -8.23 -11.71
CA PHE A 239 5.95 -7.27 -11.41
C PHE A 239 6.09 -6.19 -12.50
N ILE A 240 6.08 -6.60 -13.77
CA ILE A 240 6.13 -5.69 -14.93
C ILE A 240 4.87 -4.83 -14.96
N THR A 241 3.68 -5.40 -14.73
CA THR A 241 2.40 -4.68 -14.72
C THR A 241 2.42 -3.56 -13.68
N VAL A 242 2.82 -3.85 -12.44
CA VAL A 242 2.92 -2.87 -11.36
C VAL A 242 3.96 -1.79 -11.69
N THR A 243 5.15 -2.21 -12.12
CA THR A 243 6.25 -1.27 -12.44
C THR A 243 5.85 -0.32 -13.57
N LEU A 244 5.20 -0.83 -14.60
CA LEU A 244 4.71 -0.04 -15.72
C LEU A 244 3.60 0.93 -15.26
N ALA A 245 2.66 0.49 -14.42
CA ALA A 245 1.61 1.32 -13.87
C ALA A 245 2.16 2.46 -13.01
N LEU A 246 3.11 2.15 -12.12
CA LEU A 246 3.81 3.15 -11.30
C LEU A 246 4.58 4.15 -12.19
N GLY A 247 5.24 3.65 -13.24
CA GLY A 247 5.96 4.48 -14.23
C GLY A 247 5.02 5.43 -14.96
N ILE A 248 3.88 4.96 -15.45
CA ILE A 248 2.87 5.80 -16.10
C ILE A 248 2.34 6.87 -15.13
N HIS A 249 2.01 6.47 -13.89
CA HIS A 249 1.52 7.43 -12.91
C HIS A 249 2.58 8.50 -12.58
N MET A 250 3.83 8.10 -12.35
CA MET A 250 4.92 8.99 -11.98
C MET A 250 5.38 9.90 -13.13
N PHE A 251 5.54 9.34 -14.35
CA PHE A 251 6.16 10.05 -15.46
C PHE A 251 5.17 10.63 -16.47
N ILE A 252 3.89 10.26 -16.40
CA ILE A 252 2.86 10.79 -17.30
C ILE A 252 1.78 11.51 -16.47
N THR A 253 1.09 10.83 -15.56
CA THR A 253 -0.07 11.39 -14.83
C THR A 253 0.34 12.58 -13.96
N MET A 254 1.34 12.44 -13.09
CA MET A 254 1.78 13.53 -12.22
C MET A 254 2.35 14.72 -12.98
N PRO A 255 3.20 14.57 -14.01
CA PRO A 255 3.64 15.66 -14.86
C PRO A 255 2.51 16.41 -15.58
N LEU A 256 1.48 15.70 -16.03
CA LEU A 256 0.31 16.34 -16.65
C LEU A 256 -0.44 17.23 -15.63
N ILE A 257 -0.62 16.74 -14.40
CA ILE A 257 -1.22 17.53 -13.32
C ILE A 257 -0.36 18.76 -13.01
N LEU A 258 0.95 18.61 -12.84
CA LEU A 258 1.86 19.72 -12.58
C LEU A 258 1.81 20.77 -13.69
N LYS A 259 1.85 20.33 -14.95
CA LYS A 259 1.88 21.24 -16.10
C LYS A 259 0.55 21.96 -16.31
N TYR A 260 -0.57 21.26 -16.26
CA TYR A 260 -1.87 21.82 -16.66
C TYR A 260 -2.67 22.39 -15.47
N VAL A 261 -2.53 21.81 -14.28
CA VAL A 261 -3.29 22.21 -13.09
C VAL A 261 -2.47 23.16 -12.22
N ALA A 262 -1.24 22.78 -11.83
CA ALA A 262 -0.37 23.60 -11.02
C ALA A 262 0.38 24.68 -11.86
N LYS A 263 0.42 24.54 -13.19
CA LYS A 263 1.11 25.45 -14.14
C LYS A 263 2.59 25.60 -13.85
N ILE A 264 3.25 24.48 -13.57
CA ILE A 264 4.68 24.40 -13.26
C ILE A 264 5.35 23.44 -14.23
N ASN A 265 6.63 23.70 -14.53
CA ASN A 265 7.45 22.77 -15.31
C ASN A 265 7.76 21.51 -14.49
N PRO A 266 7.29 20.31 -14.89
CA PRO A 266 7.53 19.07 -14.16
C PRO A 266 9.02 18.75 -13.96
N ILE A 267 9.90 19.18 -14.87
CA ILE A 267 11.35 18.90 -14.77
C ILE A 267 11.95 19.57 -13.53
N ILE A 268 11.46 20.75 -13.15
CA ILE A 268 11.90 21.45 -11.94
C ILE A 268 11.52 20.60 -10.71
N GLN A 269 10.30 20.08 -10.68
CA GLN A 269 9.84 19.20 -9.60
C GLN A 269 10.69 17.95 -9.47
N PHE A 270 10.93 17.23 -10.58
CA PHE A 270 11.76 16.03 -10.58
C PHE A 270 13.19 16.31 -10.10
N ARG A 271 13.83 17.36 -10.62
CA ARG A 271 15.19 17.72 -10.20
C ARG A 271 15.25 18.11 -8.73
N GLY A 272 14.29 18.93 -8.28
CA GLY A 272 14.23 19.37 -6.90
C GLY A 272 13.99 18.22 -5.91
N MET A 273 13.20 17.24 -6.31
CA MET A 273 12.81 16.11 -5.47
C MET A 273 13.72 14.88 -5.59
N ALA A 274 14.69 14.87 -6.50
CA ALA A 274 15.54 13.70 -6.72
C ALA A 274 16.18 13.13 -5.45
N PRO A 275 16.74 13.92 -4.51
CA PRO A 275 17.32 13.38 -3.28
C PRO A 275 16.26 12.70 -2.39
N ALA A 276 15.07 13.28 -2.26
CA ALA A 276 13.98 12.71 -1.48
C ALA A 276 13.46 11.41 -2.11
N MET A 277 13.29 11.38 -3.45
CA MET A 277 12.86 10.16 -4.16
C MET A 277 13.87 9.02 -4.02
N LEU A 278 15.17 9.29 -4.14
CA LEU A 278 16.22 8.29 -3.95
C LEU A 278 16.24 7.76 -2.51
N THR A 279 16.03 8.64 -1.53
CA THR A 279 15.94 8.24 -0.12
C THR A 279 14.68 7.40 0.13
N ALA A 280 13.54 7.80 -0.40
CA ALA A 280 12.28 7.05 -0.31
C ALA A 280 12.41 5.66 -0.94
N PHE A 281 13.01 5.57 -2.13
CA PHE A 281 13.30 4.31 -2.78
C PHE A 281 14.22 3.41 -1.92
N SER A 282 15.26 3.97 -1.33
CA SER A 282 16.21 3.19 -0.52
C SER A 282 15.63 2.71 0.81
N THR A 283 14.82 3.54 1.46
CA THR A 283 14.27 3.26 2.81
C THR A 283 12.95 2.50 2.75
N ALA A 284 12.19 2.63 1.66
CA ALA A 284 10.80 2.19 1.54
C ALA A 284 9.92 2.73 2.69
N SER A 285 10.13 4.00 3.07
CA SER A 285 9.38 4.65 4.16
C SER A 285 9.15 6.12 3.85
N SER A 286 7.92 6.50 3.55
CA SER A 286 7.52 7.90 3.32
C SER A 286 7.72 8.74 4.59
N SER A 287 7.34 8.21 5.75
CA SER A 287 7.53 8.88 7.04
C SER A 287 9.00 9.07 7.40
N GLY A 288 9.84 8.06 7.13
CA GLY A 288 11.30 8.15 7.34
C GLY A 288 11.98 9.16 6.40
N THR A 289 11.40 9.40 5.24
CA THR A 289 11.93 10.34 4.23
C THR A 289 11.39 11.77 4.42
N LEU A 290 10.35 11.96 5.23
CA LEU A 290 9.65 13.23 5.39
C LEU A 290 10.57 14.45 5.64
N PRO A 291 11.59 14.41 6.51
CA PRO A 291 12.47 15.56 6.71
C PRO A 291 13.19 16.00 5.43
N ILE A 292 13.69 15.03 4.64
CA ILE A 292 14.38 15.29 3.36
C ILE A 292 13.37 15.79 2.32
N THR A 293 12.15 15.25 2.31
CA THR A 293 11.06 15.69 1.43
C THR A 293 10.73 17.17 1.69
N MET A 294 10.61 17.56 2.96
CA MET A 294 10.36 18.96 3.36
C MET A 294 11.51 19.86 2.93
N GLU A 295 12.75 19.49 3.20
CA GLU A 295 13.94 20.23 2.81
C GLU A 295 13.99 20.43 1.28
N CYS A 296 13.81 19.36 0.49
CA CYS A 296 13.79 19.46 -0.97
C CYS A 296 12.69 20.39 -1.47
N MET A 297 11.51 20.35 -0.88
CA MET A 297 10.40 21.22 -1.27
C MET A 297 10.65 22.68 -0.93
N GLU A 298 11.25 22.96 0.23
CA GLU A 298 11.55 24.32 0.67
C GLU A 298 12.75 24.93 -0.06
N GLN A 299 13.83 24.14 -0.20
CA GLN A 299 15.11 24.62 -0.73
C GLN A 299 15.17 24.58 -2.26
N ASN A 300 14.77 23.44 -2.85
CA ASN A 300 14.98 23.16 -4.27
C ASN A 300 13.77 23.54 -5.13
N VAL A 301 12.53 23.40 -4.60
CA VAL A 301 11.30 23.71 -5.33
C VAL A 301 10.79 25.12 -4.98
N GLY A 302 11.06 25.59 -3.76
CA GLY A 302 10.72 26.94 -3.31
C GLY A 302 9.30 27.09 -2.75
N VAL A 303 8.70 25.99 -2.26
CA VAL A 303 7.43 26.02 -1.54
C VAL A 303 7.64 26.55 -0.13
N SER A 304 6.71 27.37 0.37
CA SER A 304 6.83 27.95 1.71
C SER A 304 6.80 26.90 2.81
N LYS A 305 7.51 27.16 3.91
CA LYS A 305 7.49 26.32 5.11
C LYS A 305 6.07 26.10 5.66
N ARG A 306 5.18 27.08 5.49
CA ARG A 306 3.77 26.97 5.91
C ARG A 306 3.07 25.84 5.17
N THR A 307 3.20 25.79 3.85
CA THR A 307 2.56 24.78 3.01
C THR A 307 3.23 23.43 3.18
N THR A 308 4.56 23.35 3.21
CA THR A 308 5.29 22.09 3.39
C THR A 308 4.98 21.42 4.73
N SER A 309 4.99 22.21 5.82
CA SER A 309 4.71 21.69 7.17
C SER A 309 3.27 21.22 7.38
N PHE A 310 2.35 21.62 6.52
CA PHE A 310 0.97 21.17 6.56
C PHE A 310 0.73 19.97 5.61
N VAL A 311 1.10 20.12 4.33
CA VAL A 311 0.75 19.14 3.29
C VAL A 311 1.57 17.87 3.44
N LEU A 312 2.90 17.96 3.57
CA LEU A 312 3.77 16.79 3.49
C LEU A 312 3.61 15.79 4.65
N PRO A 313 3.49 16.21 5.95
CA PRO A 313 3.21 15.25 7.02
C PRO A 313 1.87 14.55 6.86
N LEU A 314 0.85 15.25 6.35
CA LEU A 314 -0.45 14.68 6.04
C LEU A 314 -0.32 13.66 4.88
N GLY A 315 0.40 14.02 3.80
CA GLY A 315 0.65 13.16 2.66
C GLY A 315 1.35 11.86 3.03
N ALA A 316 2.41 11.96 3.82
CA ALA A 316 3.17 10.79 4.27
C ALA A 316 2.33 9.71 5.01
N THR A 317 1.10 10.05 5.41
CA THR A 317 0.18 9.14 6.10
C THR A 317 -1.14 8.90 5.35
N VAL A 318 -1.59 9.83 4.53
CA VAL A 318 -2.93 9.79 3.90
C VAL A 318 -2.85 9.60 2.39
N ASN A 319 -1.78 10.07 1.74
CA ASN A 319 -1.64 10.03 0.28
C ASN A 319 -0.64 8.96 -0.16
N MET A 320 -1.14 7.81 -0.52
CA MET A 320 -0.30 6.66 -0.93
C MET A 320 -0.68 6.15 -2.31
N ASP A 321 -0.53 7.00 -3.33
CA ASP A 321 -0.90 6.70 -4.72
C ASP A 321 -0.28 5.40 -5.26
N GLY A 322 1.03 5.23 -5.05
CA GLY A 322 1.72 4.03 -5.48
C GLY A 322 1.28 2.77 -4.72
N THR A 323 0.93 2.93 -3.43
CA THR A 323 0.41 1.85 -2.60
C THR A 323 -1.01 1.47 -3.02
N ALA A 324 -1.89 2.45 -3.20
CA ALA A 324 -3.28 2.23 -3.64
C ALA A 324 -3.35 1.55 -5.02
N LEU A 325 -2.51 1.99 -5.96
CA LEU A 325 -2.34 1.36 -7.27
C LEU A 325 -1.93 -0.10 -7.13
N TYR A 326 -0.91 -0.37 -6.33
CA TYR A 326 -0.41 -1.72 -6.10
C TYR A 326 -1.46 -2.63 -5.44
N GLU A 327 -2.18 -2.15 -4.43
CA GLU A 327 -3.24 -2.89 -3.75
C GLU A 327 -4.33 -3.33 -4.74
N CYS A 328 -4.74 -2.45 -5.64
CA CYS A 328 -5.72 -2.76 -6.68
C CYS A 328 -5.17 -3.82 -7.66
N VAL A 329 -3.95 -3.62 -8.19
CA VAL A 329 -3.33 -4.56 -9.14
C VAL A 329 -3.12 -5.93 -8.49
N ALA A 330 -2.66 -5.97 -7.25
CA ALA A 330 -2.41 -7.22 -6.52
C ALA A 330 -3.68 -7.99 -6.24
N ALA A 331 -4.75 -7.32 -5.82
CA ALA A 331 -6.04 -7.96 -5.57
C ALA A 331 -6.64 -8.55 -6.85
N ILE A 332 -6.56 -7.82 -7.96
CA ILE A 332 -7.05 -8.31 -9.27
C ILE A 332 -6.17 -9.45 -9.80
N PHE A 333 -4.85 -9.36 -9.66
CA PHE A 333 -3.93 -10.44 -10.01
C PHE A 333 -4.29 -11.74 -9.29
N ILE A 334 -4.50 -11.68 -7.98
CA ILE A 334 -4.89 -12.85 -7.19
C ILE A 334 -6.27 -13.35 -7.61
N ALA A 335 -7.24 -12.46 -7.85
CA ALA A 335 -8.57 -12.84 -8.33
C ALA A 335 -8.53 -13.55 -9.69
N GLN A 336 -7.74 -13.03 -10.64
CA GLN A 336 -7.48 -13.67 -11.93
C GLN A 336 -6.83 -15.06 -11.76
N ALA A 337 -5.85 -15.16 -10.86
CA ALA A 337 -5.14 -16.41 -10.60
C ALA A 337 -6.05 -17.50 -10.01
N TYR A 338 -7.06 -17.11 -9.20
CA TYR A 338 -8.10 -18.03 -8.73
C TYR A 338 -9.19 -18.34 -9.78
N GLY A 339 -9.17 -17.66 -10.94
CA GLY A 339 -10.17 -17.86 -12.00
C GLY A 339 -11.50 -17.13 -11.73
N LEU A 340 -11.52 -16.12 -10.87
CA LEU A 340 -12.70 -15.31 -10.63
C LEU A 340 -13.05 -14.44 -11.83
N GLU A 341 -14.32 -14.50 -12.25
CA GLU A 341 -14.85 -13.52 -13.18
C GLU A 341 -14.96 -12.14 -12.50
N LEU A 342 -14.13 -11.21 -12.95
CA LEU A 342 -14.07 -9.86 -12.40
C LEU A 342 -15.15 -8.98 -13.06
N THR A 343 -16.38 -9.09 -12.55
CA THR A 343 -17.48 -8.22 -12.96
C THR A 343 -17.15 -6.75 -12.66
N PHE A 344 -17.82 -5.82 -13.35
CA PHE A 344 -17.67 -4.39 -13.08
C PHE A 344 -17.90 -4.05 -11.60
N ALA A 345 -18.90 -4.67 -10.96
CA ALA A 345 -19.21 -4.46 -9.55
C ALA A 345 -18.07 -4.91 -8.63
N THR A 346 -17.43 -6.06 -8.93
CA THR A 346 -16.26 -6.54 -8.17
C THR A 346 -15.08 -5.60 -8.32
N GLN A 347 -14.77 -5.17 -9.56
CA GLN A 347 -13.67 -4.23 -9.81
C GLN A 347 -13.94 -2.86 -9.17
N PHE A 348 -15.17 -2.36 -9.24
CA PHE A 348 -15.57 -1.13 -8.55
C PHE A 348 -15.39 -1.25 -7.03
N SER A 349 -15.77 -2.38 -6.44
CA SER A 349 -15.57 -2.65 -5.01
C SER A 349 -14.09 -2.63 -4.64
N ILE A 350 -13.23 -3.27 -5.45
CA ILE A 350 -11.77 -3.26 -5.25
C ILE A 350 -11.23 -1.82 -5.30
N VAL A 351 -11.65 -1.01 -6.27
CA VAL A 351 -11.21 0.39 -6.41
C VAL A 351 -11.61 1.21 -5.18
N VAL A 352 -12.87 1.10 -4.74
CA VAL A 352 -13.35 1.83 -3.56
C VAL A 352 -12.61 1.42 -2.30
N ILE A 353 -12.39 0.11 -2.10
CA ILE A 353 -11.69 -0.39 -0.90
C ILE A 353 -10.22 0.04 -0.96
N ALA A 354 -9.54 -0.10 -2.10
CA ALA A 354 -8.15 0.33 -2.26
C ALA A 354 -7.98 1.83 -1.98
N LEU A 355 -8.92 2.67 -2.43
CA LEU A 355 -8.92 4.10 -2.17
C LEU A 355 -9.11 4.41 -0.67
N LEU A 356 -9.98 3.67 0.02
CA LEU A 356 -10.22 3.88 1.44
C LEU A 356 -9.11 3.30 2.31
N THR A 357 -8.54 2.15 1.94
CA THR A 357 -7.42 1.54 2.68
C THR A 357 -6.16 2.38 2.56
N SER A 358 -5.89 2.97 1.40
CA SER A 358 -4.72 3.81 1.18
C SER A 358 -4.66 5.04 2.10
N ILE A 359 -5.83 5.54 2.55
CA ILE A 359 -5.93 6.65 3.53
C ILE A 359 -5.48 6.21 4.93
N GLY A 360 -5.58 4.91 5.24
CA GLY A 360 -5.31 4.39 6.59
C GLY A 360 -4.02 3.56 6.70
N VAL A 361 -3.34 3.33 5.59
CA VAL A 361 -2.08 2.57 5.60
C VAL A 361 -0.95 3.47 6.07
N ALA A 362 -0.28 3.08 7.15
CA ALA A 362 0.88 3.84 7.65
C ALA A 362 2.04 3.81 6.64
N GLY A 363 2.79 4.90 6.53
CA GLY A 363 3.96 5.04 5.64
C GLY A 363 5.16 4.19 6.06
N ILE A 364 4.95 2.91 6.31
CA ILE A 364 5.93 1.91 6.78
C ILE A 364 6.10 0.78 5.76
N PRO A 365 7.25 0.11 5.75
CA PRO A 365 7.49 -1.01 4.86
C PRO A 365 6.45 -2.14 5.01
N ALA A 366 6.02 -2.70 3.89
CA ALA A 366 5.08 -3.83 3.80
C ALA A 366 3.64 -3.60 4.35
N ALA A 367 3.26 -2.36 4.68
CA ALA A 367 1.90 -2.06 5.17
C ALA A 367 0.80 -2.37 4.13
N SER A 368 1.12 -2.31 2.84
CA SER A 368 0.22 -2.68 1.74
C SER A 368 -0.22 -4.14 1.75
N LEU A 369 0.59 -5.07 2.26
CA LEU A 369 0.19 -6.48 2.37
C LEU A 369 -1.02 -6.65 3.29
N VAL A 370 -1.09 -5.83 4.33
CA VAL A 370 -2.23 -5.74 5.23
C VAL A 370 -3.47 -5.26 4.47
N ALA A 371 -3.35 -4.18 3.71
CA ALA A 371 -4.46 -3.62 2.93
C ALA A 371 -4.95 -4.59 1.84
N ILE A 372 -4.04 -5.29 1.16
CA ILE A 372 -4.40 -6.33 0.17
C ILE A 372 -5.20 -7.46 0.85
N SER A 373 -4.81 -7.89 2.07
CA SER A 373 -5.59 -8.86 2.84
C SER A 373 -7.04 -8.40 3.04
N VAL A 374 -7.22 -7.12 3.33
CA VAL A 374 -8.54 -6.50 3.49
C VAL A 374 -9.34 -6.56 2.19
N ILE A 375 -8.73 -6.19 1.08
CA ILE A 375 -9.40 -6.21 -0.23
C ILE A 375 -9.82 -7.64 -0.58
N LEU A 376 -8.90 -8.60 -0.47
CA LEU A 376 -9.17 -10.01 -0.78
C LEU A 376 -10.33 -10.56 0.06
N THR A 377 -10.29 -10.37 1.37
CA THR A 377 -11.35 -10.81 2.27
C THR A 377 -12.69 -10.14 1.92
N SER A 378 -12.68 -8.87 1.54
CA SER A 378 -13.89 -8.12 1.18
C SER A 378 -14.55 -8.64 -0.10
N ILE A 379 -13.79 -9.18 -1.04
CA ILE A 379 -14.30 -9.80 -2.25
C ILE A 379 -14.48 -11.32 -2.11
N GLY A 380 -14.21 -11.87 -0.91
CA GLY A 380 -14.43 -13.28 -0.58
C GLY A 380 -13.27 -14.20 -0.97
N LEU A 381 -12.09 -13.66 -1.25
CA LEU A 381 -10.89 -14.45 -1.52
C LEU A 381 -10.08 -14.72 -0.23
N PRO A 382 -9.38 -15.87 -0.18
CA PRO A 382 -8.51 -16.18 0.94
C PRO A 382 -7.31 -15.21 0.97
N PRO A 383 -6.96 -14.67 2.13
CA PRO A 383 -5.83 -13.75 2.27
C PRO A 383 -4.47 -14.45 2.07
N ASP A 384 -4.43 -15.78 2.00
CA ASP A 384 -3.19 -16.56 1.86
C ASP A 384 -2.48 -16.31 0.53
N GLY A 385 -3.20 -15.88 -0.50
CA GLY A 385 -2.63 -15.42 -1.78
C GLY A 385 -1.57 -14.32 -1.66
N ILE A 386 -1.56 -13.57 -0.54
CA ILE A 386 -0.54 -12.54 -0.25
C ILE A 386 0.87 -13.14 -0.20
N ALA A 387 1.01 -14.41 0.21
CA ALA A 387 2.32 -15.07 0.27
C ALA A 387 3.10 -15.00 -1.05
N LEU A 388 2.38 -15.05 -2.19
CA LEU A 388 2.97 -14.94 -3.51
C LEU A 388 3.58 -13.56 -3.77
N LEU A 389 2.94 -12.52 -3.27
CA LEU A 389 3.37 -11.14 -3.48
C LEU A 389 4.69 -10.84 -2.79
N LEU A 390 5.00 -11.53 -1.69
CA LEU A 390 6.23 -11.33 -0.91
C LEU A 390 7.51 -11.51 -1.74
N VAL A 391 7.45 -12.29 -2.80
CA VAL A 391 8.58 -12.49 -3.72
C VAL A 391 8.99 -11.18 -4.40
N THR A 392 8.02 -10.39 -4.81
CA THR A 392 8.22 -9.15 -5.57
C THR A 392 8.02 -7.89 -4.72
N ASP A 393 7.34 -8.02 -3.57
CA ASP A 393 6.85 -6.90 -2.77
C ASP A 393 7.98 -5.94 -2.37
N ARG A 394 9.14 -6.45 -1.97
CA ARG A 394 10.21 -5.58 -1.45
C ARG A 394 10.71 -4.56 -2.50
N VAL A 395 10.91 -5.00 -3.74
CA VAL A 395 11.37 -4.11 -4.82
C VAL A 395 10.25 -3.15 -5.22
N LEU A 396 9.03 -3.68 -5.30
CA LEU A 396 7.84 -2.87 -5.59
C LEU A 396 7.56 -1.85 -4.48
N ASP A 397 7.78 -2.18 -3.20
CA ASP A 397 7.63 -1.28 -2.07
C ASP A 397 8.58 -0.08 -2.14
N MET A 398 9.84 -0.31 -2.55
CA MET A 398 10.80 0.76 -2.81
C MET A 398 10.30 1.71 -3.90
N ALA A 399 9.81 1.16 -5.02
CA ALA A 399 9.29 1.95 -6.15
C ALA A 399 8.01 2.71 -5.76
N ARG A 400 7.06 2.05 -5.08
CA ARG A 400 5.80 2.68 -4.58
C ARG A 400 6.09 3.85 -3.67
N THR A 401 7.04 3.69 -2.75
CA THR A 401 7.39 4.75 -1.79
C THR A 401 7.95 5.98 -2.49
N ALA A 402 8.78 5.80 -3.52
CA ALA A 402 9.26 6.92 -4.33
C ALA A 402 8.11 7.65 -5.05
N VAL A 403 7.12 6.89 -5.58
CA VAL A 403 5.92 7.46 -6.20
C VAL A 403 5.08 8.23 -5.17
N ASN A 404 4.86 7.67 -3.97
CA ASN A 404 4.11 8.33 -2.89
C ASN A 404 4.74 9.68 -2.53
N VAL A 405 6.05 9.70 -2.25
CA VAL A 405 6.77 10.91 -1.90
C VAL A 405 6.75 11.94 -3.04
N PHE A 406 6.84 11.49 -4.29
CA PHE A 406 6.72 12.39 -5.45
C PHE A 406 5.31 12.97 -5.56
N SER A 407 4.26 12.17 -5.39
CA SER A 407 2.86 12.64 -5.39
C SER A 407 2.58 13.65 -4.27
N ASP A 408 3.10 13.40 -3.05
CA ASP A 408 3.02 14.35 -1.94
C ASP A 408 3.63 15.70 -2.30
N SER A 409 4.78 15.67 -2.95
CA SER A 409 5.47 16.90 -3.41
C SER A 409 4.68 17.63 -4.50
N CYS A 410 4.03 16.90 -5.41
CA CYS A 410 3.15 17.48 -6.42
C CYS A 410 1.93 18.15 -5.79
N CYS A 411 1.36 17.55 -4.75
CA CYS A 411 0.27 18.13 -3.97
C CYS A 411 0.71 19.42 -3.29
N ALA A 412 1.86 19.42 -2.60
CA ALA A 412 2.38 20.62 -1.93
C ALA A 412 2.59 21.77 -2.91
N THR A 413 3.12 21.46 -4.10
CA THR A 413 3.30 22.42 -5.20
C THR A 413 1.96 22.95 -5.73
N PHE A 414 0.98 22.07 -5.93
CA PHE A 414 -0.38 22.46 -6.35
C PHE A 414 -1.04 23.36 -5.30
N VAL A 415 -0.98 23.00 -4.03
CA VAL A 415 -1.58 23.79 -2.93
C VAL A 415 -0.92 25.15 -2.84
N ALA A 416 0.41 25.23 -2.84
CA ALA A 416 1.17 26.49 -2.82
C ALA A 416 0.73 27.42 -3.94
N ARG A 417 0.69 26.91 -5.18
CA ARG A 417 0.25 27.71 -6.34
C ARG A 417 -1.21 28.14 -6.23
N SER A 418 -2.08 27.27 -5.75
CA SER A 418 -3.52 27.56 -5.57
C SER A 418 -3.79 28.57 -4.45
N GLU A 419 -2.85 28.74 -3.50
CA GLU A 419 -2.86 29.76 -2.44
C GLU A 419 -2.12 31.05 -2.85
N GLY A 420 -1.63 31.14 -4.10
CA GLY A 420 -0.99 32.33 -4.65
C GLY A 420 0.50 32.44 -4.34
N GLU A 421 1.15 31.38 -3.88
CA GLU A 421 2.60 31.40 -3.63
C GLU A 421 3.39 31.46 -4.94
N THR A 422 4.41 32.30 -4.97
CA THR A 422 5.47 32.29 -6.00
C THR A 422 6.54 31.30 -5.57
N LEU A 423 6.79 30.29 -6.39
CA LEU A 423 7.82 29.29 -6.10
C LEU A 423 9.18 29.86 -6.51
N THR A 424 10.01 30.13 -5.52
CA THR A 424 11.37 30.64 -5.73
C THR A 424 12.34 29.76 -4.97
N PRO A 425 13.09 28.87 -5.67
CA PRO A 425 14.16 28.09 -5.04
C PRO A 425 15.11 29.00 -4.27
N ILE A 426 15.58 28.57 -3.11
CA ILE A 426 16.49 29.38 -2.29
C ILE A 426 17.80 29.61 -3.04
N ALA A 427 18.24 28.64 -3.87
CA ALA A 427 19.42 28.79 -4.72
C ALA A 427 19.33 29.96 -5.73
N ASP A 428 18.12 30.38 -6.08
CA ASP A 428 17.87 31.49 -7.03
C ASP A 428 17.50 32.83 -6.30
N LYS A 429 17.49 32.85 -4.97
CA LYS A 429 17.29 34.09 -4.24
C LYS A 429 18.57 34.91 -4.32
N PRO A 430 18.50 36.18 -4.81
CA PRO A 430 19.66 37.07 -4.75
C PRO A 430 20.07 37.18 -3.27
N GLU A 431 21.36 36.98 -3.00
CA GLU A 431 21.93 37.27 -1.69
C GLU A 431 21.49 38.65 -1.28
N THR A 432 20.64 38.78 -0.26
CA THR A 432 20.39 40.04 0.39
C THR A 432 21.67 40.41 1.07
N VAL A 433 22.46 41.25 0.39
CA VAL A 433 23.60 41.96 0.98
C VAL A 433 23.05 42.70 2.19
N ASN A 434 23.32 42.16 3.38
CA ASN A 434 23.08 42.87 4.63
C ASN A 434 24.00 44.09 4.60
N ALA A 435 23.41 45.26 4.33
CA ALA A 435 24.04 46.57 4.52
C ALA A 435 23.90 47.02 5.97
#